data_3140295310e9b323cd3d4113039b7864
#
_entry.id   3140295310e9b323cd3d4113039b7864
#
_cell.length_a   1.000
_cell.length_b   1.000
_cell.length_c   1.000
_cell.angle_alpha   90.00
_cell.angle_beta   90.00
_cell.angle_gamma   90.00
#
_symmetry.space_group_name_H-M   'P 1'
#
loop_
_entity.id
_entity.type
_entity.pdbx_description
1 polymer ?
#
loop_
_entity_poly.entity_id
_entity_poly.type
_entity_poly.pdbx_seq_one_letter_code
_entity_poly.pdbx_strand_id
1 'polypeptide(L)'
;VDNPAINGFAGPGGQIVLFTGLIATAETEAEFASVVAHELAHVTQRHLPRMIERARKRQIPATAGLIAGILLGGQAGAATMAATNAAALSDQLSYTRTFEREADAVGLRILSTAGYDPQAMARFMQSLVQDTRFQVNETPEYFRTHPLSLDRIAEIESRAAGHSQEAISQ
;
A
#
# COMPACT_ATOMS: atom_id res chain seq x y z
N VAL A 1 -15.74 -10.48 -4.37
CA VAL A 1 -15.27 -11.81 -4.79
C VAL A 1 -15.37 -12.75 -3.61
N ASP A 2 -15.98 -13.93 -3.82
CA ASP A 2 -16.07 -14.96 -2.79
C ASP A 2 -14.70 -15.62 -2.61
N ASN A 3 -13.98 -15.13 -1.61
CA ASN A 3 -12.65 -15.59 -1.22
C ASN A 3 -12.44 -15.27 0.27
N PRO A 4 -12.10 -16.27 1.11
CA PRO A 4 -11.90 -16.06 2.54
C PRO A 4 -10.62 -15.29 2.90
N ALA A 5 -9.71 -15.07 1.97
CA ALA A 5 -8.53 -14.25 2.22
C ALA A 5 -8.91 -12.80 2.55
N ILE A 6 -8.16 -12.17 3.45
CA ILE A 6 -8.32 -10.75 3.76
C ILE A 6 -7.56 -9.98 2.68
N ASN A 7 -8.28 -9.46 1.68
CA ASN A 7 -7.68 -8.69 0.60
C ASN A 7 -8.68 -7.74 -0.07
N GLY A 8 -8.15 -6.63 -0.60
CA GLY A 8 -8.82 -5.68 -1.47
C GLY A 8 -7.77 -5.03 -2.37
N PHE A 9 -8.14 -4.65 -3.57
CA PHE A 9 -7.23 -3.95 -4.48
C PHE A 9 -7.96 -3.14 -5.54
N ALA A 10 -7.31 -2.09 -6.01
CA ALA A 10 -7.74 -1.30 -7.15
C ALA A 10 -7.09 -1.81 -8.44
N GLY A 11 -7.90 -2.17 -9.42
CA GLY A 11 -7.48 -2.70 -10.71
C GLY A 11 -7.50 -1.68 -11.86
N PRO A 12 -7.06 -2.09 -13.07
CA PRO A 12 -7.15 -1.28 -14.27
C PRO A 12 -8.59 -0.83 -14.55
N GLY A 13 -8.76 0.42 -15.00
CA GLY A 13 -10.08 0.98 -15.25
C GLY A 13 -10.82 1.50 -14.03
N GLY A 14 -10.16 1.53 -12.85
CA GLY A 14 -10.75 2.05 -11.61
C GLY A 14 -11.69 1.08 -10.90
N GLN A 15 -11.64 -0.19 -11.25
CA GLN A 15 -12.40 -1.24 -10.57
C GLN A 15 -11.78 -1.51 -9.19
N ILE A 16 -12.63 -1.56 -8.16
CA ILE A 16 -12.23 -1.96 -6.82
C ILE A 16 -12.76 -3.37 -6.58
N VAL A 17 -11.87 -4.29 -6.23
CA VAL A 17 -12.18 -5.67 -5.92
C VAL A 17 -12.00 -5.88 -4.43
N LEU A 18 -13.01 -6.41 -3.76
CA LEU A 18 -13.01 -6.72 -2.34
C LEU A 18 -13.33 -8.20 -2.15
N PHE A 19 -12.59 -8.87 -1.30
CA PHE A 19 -12.79 -10.27 -0.96
C PHE A 19 -13.75 -10.40 0.22
N THR A 20 -14.51 -11.48 0.27
CA THR A 20 -15.46 -11.74 1.37
C THR A 20 -14.76 -11.84 2.72
N GLY A 21 -13.53 -12.36 2.78
CA GLY A 21 -12.72 -12.39 3.99
C GLY A 21 -12.46 -11.00 4.59
N LEU A 22 -12.23 -9.98 3.75
CA LEU A 22 -12.08 -8.60 4.22
C LEU A 22 -13.36 -8.08 4.89
N ILE A 23 -14.53 -8.37 4.27
CA ILE A 23 -15.84 -7.96 4.81
C ILE A 23 -16.10 -8.63 6.15
N ALA A 24 -15.74 -9.91 6.27
CA ALA A 24 -15.94 -10.69 7.50
C ALA A 24 -14.99 -10.27 8.64
N THR A 25 -13.85 -9.67 8.33
CA THR A 25 -12.85 -9.24 9.32
C THR A 25 -13.14 -7.83 9.86
N ALA A 26 -13.78 -6.97 9.09
CA ALA A 26 -14.15 -5.65 9.56
C ALA A 26 -15.21 -5.74 10.67
N GLU A 27 -14.91 -5.19 11.85
CA GLU A 27 -15.81 -5.22 13.01
C GLU A 27 -16.93 -4.17 12.90
N THR A 28 -16.69 -3.10 12.14
CA THR A 28 -17.63 -2.01 11.92
C THR A 28 -17.72 -1.60 10.46
N GLU A 29 -18.85 -0.99 10.09
CA GLU A 29 -19.02 -0.40 8.76
C GLU A 29 -17.94 0.65 8.47
N ALA A 30 -17.53 1.44 9.47
CA ALA A 30 -16.49 2.46 9.32
C ALA A 30 -15.12 1.84 9.02
N GLU A 31 -14.79 0.67 9.57
CA GLU A 31 -13.57 -0.06 9.24
C GLU A 31 -13.61 -0.58 7.80
N PHE A 32 -14.71 -1.18 7.39
CA PHE A 32 -14.88 -1.59 6.00
C PHE A 32 -14.81 -0.40 5.05
N ALA A 33 -15.50 0.70 5.36
CA ALA A 33 -15.47 1.93 4.58
C ALA A 33 -14.05 2.52 4.47
N SER A 34 -13.22 2.36 5.52
CA SER A 34 -11.83 2.83 5.51
C SER A 34 -10.98 2.13 4.44
N VAL A 35 -11.18 0.82 4.26
CA VAL A 35 -10.48 0.07 3.20
C VAL A 35 -10.97 0.51 1.82
N VAL A 36 -12.29 0.66 1.65
CA VAL A 36 -12.86 1.16 0.38
C VAL A 36 -12.31 2.55 0.05
N ALA A 37 -12.20 3.43 1.05
CA ALA A 37 -11.64 4.78 0.89
C ALA A 37 -10.14 4.74 0.51
N HIS A 38 -9.37 3.81 1.07
CA HIS A 38 -7.97 3.59 0.71
C HIS A 38 -7.83 3.13 -0.76
N GLU A 39 -8.62 2.14 -1.18
CA GLU A 39 -8.62 1.66 -2.57
C GLU A 39 -9.07 2.75 -3.55
N LEU A 40 -10.09 3.52 -3.17
CA LEU A 40 -10.55 4.65 -3.97
C LEU A 40 -9.47 5.74 -4.09
N ALA A 41 -8.65 5.94 -3.05
CA ALA A 41 -7.50 6.82 -3.11
C ALA A 41 -6.46 6.32 -4.14
N HIS A 42 -6.18 5.01 -4.19
CA HIS A 42 -5.29 4.43 -5.22
C HIS A 42 -5.80 4.72 -6.63
N VAL A 43 -7.10 4.64 -6.85
CA VAL A 43 -7.73 4.95 -8.15
C VAL A 43 -7.62 6.45 -8.48
N THR A 44 -8.07 7.31 -7.57
CA THR A 44 -8.14 8.77 -7.79
C THR A 44 -6.77 9.42 -7.93
N GLN A 45 -5.76 8.91 -7.21
CA GLN A 45 -4.36 9.35 -7.32
C GLN A 45 -3.61 8.66 -8.48
N ARG A 46 -4.27 7.78 -9.22
CA ARG A 46 -3.72 7.09 -10.40
C ARG A 46 -2.44 6.30 -10.09
N HIS A 47 -2.39 5.63 -8.93
CA HIS A 47 -1.18 4.93 -8.48
C HIS A 47 -0.74 3.84 -9.47
N LEU A 48 -1.67 3.03 -9.98
CA LEU A 48 -1.34 1.98 -10.96
C LEU A 48 -0.74 2.55 -12.27
N PRO A 49 -1.33 3.53 -12.96
CA PRO A 49 -0.70 4.17 -14.12
C PRO A 49 0.67 4.77 -13.81
N ARG A 50 0.84 5.44 -12.66
CA ARG A 50 2.12 6.02 -12.23
C ARG A 50 3.18 4.94 -11.98
N MET A 51 2.80 3.80 -11.40
CA MET A 51 3.69 2.63 -11.25
C MET A 51 4.16 2.09 -12.59
N ILE A 52 3.23 1.89 -13.53
CA ILE A 52 3.56 1.38 -14.88
C ILE A 52 4.49 2.32 -15.62
N GLU A 53 4.22 3.63 -15.59
CA GLU A 53 5.07 4.63 -16.23
C GLU A 53 6.49 4.63 -15.63
N ARG A 54 6.59 4.56 -14.30
CA ARG A 54 7.89 4.51 -13.63
C ARG A 54 8.65 3.21 -13.94
N ALA A 55 7.97 2.08 -13.97
CA ALA A 55 8.58 0.81 -14.35
C ALA A 55 9.17 0.87 -15.77
N ARG A 56 8.45 1.45 -16.71
CA ARG A 56 8.94 1.67 -18.09
C ARG A 56 10.17 2.57 -18.13
N LYS A 57 10.18 3.69 -17.41
CA LYS A 57 11.32 4.62 -17.35
C LYS A 57 12.59 3.99 -16.76
N ARG A 58 12.43 2.98 -15.88
CA ARG A 58 13.54 2.27 -15.23
C ARG A 58 14.11 1.12 -16.03
N GLN A 59 13.32 0.57 -16.92
CA GLN A 59 13.76 -0.57 -17.71
C GLN A 59 15.05 -0.27 -18.49
N ILE A 60 15.20 0.96 -18.99
CA ILE A 60 16.39 1.38 -19.75
C ILE A 60 17.67 1.39 -18.89
N PRO A 61 17.74 2.10 -17.74
CA PRO A 61 18.95 2.10 -16.92
C PRO A 61 19.24 0.74 -16.28
N ALA A 62 18.23 -0.06 -15.93
CA ALA A 62 18.44 -1.41 -15.42
C ALA A 62 19.06 -2.32 -16.48
N THR A 63 18.57 -2.27 -17.71
CA THR A 63 19.15 -3.03 -18.84
C THR A 63 20.57 -2.59 -19.12
N ALA A 64 20.86 -1.29 -19.12
CA ALA A 64 22.21 -0.77 -19.32
C ALA A 64 23.19 -1.24 -18.24
N GLY A 65 22.75 -1.26 -16.97
CA GLY A 65 23.54 -1.77 -15.84
C GLY A 65 23.86 -3.28 -15.96
N LEU A 66 22.89 -4.07 -16.41
CA LEU A 66 23.09 -5.50 -16.66
C LEU A 66 24.06 -5.74 -17.81
N ILE A 67 23.94 -5.01 -18.91
CA ILE A 67 24.89 -5.10 -20.05
C ILE A 67 26.30 -4.70 -19.61
N ALA A 68 26.44 -3.60 -18.86
CA ALA A 68 27.73 -3.19 -18.32
C ALA A 68 28.32 -4.26 -17.40
N GLY A 69 27.51 -4.91 -16.56
CA GLY A 69 27.97 -6.04 -15.74
C GLY A 69 28.46 -7.22 -16.53
N ILE A 70 27.79 -7.58 -17.64
CA ILE A 70 28.24 -8.65 -18.55
C ILE A 70 29.59 -8.28 -19.23
N LEU A 71 29.71 -7.03 -19.71
CA LEU A 71 30.93 -6.57 -20.40
C LEU A 71 32.14 -6.49 -19.47
N LEU A 72 31.92 -6.09 -18.19
CA LEU A 72 33.00 -6.06 -17.20
C LEU A 72 33.50 -7.46 -16.81
N GLY A 73 32.60 -8.43 -16.79
CA GLY A 73 32.92 -9.81 -16.43
C GLY A 73 33.46 -10.00 -15.02
N GLY A 74 33.72 -11.24 -14.64
CA GLY A 74 34.34 -11.58 -13.36
C GLY A 74 33.63 -10.99 -12.13
N GLN A 75 34.41 -10.70 -11.10
CA GLN A 75 33.87 -10.18 -9.83
C GLN A 75 33.30 -8.75 -9.95
N ALA A 76 33.91 -7.90 -10.77
CA ALA A 76 33.42 -6.54 -11.01
C ALA A 76 32.09 -6.56 -11.75
N GLY A 77 31.90 -7.43 -12.73
CA GLY A 77 30.65 -7.61 -13.44
C GLY A 77 29.52 -8.11 -12.51
N ALA A 78 29.81 -9.11 -11.69
CA ALA A 78 28.84 -9.62 -10.70
C ALA A 78 28.42 -8.53 -9.70
N ALA A 79 29.37 -7.75 -9.20
CA ALA A 79 29.09 -6.62 -8.28
C ALA A 79 28.20 -5.54 -8.94
N THR A 80 28.46 -5.21 -10.22
CA THR A 80 27.67 -4.24 -11.00
C THR A 80 26.22 -4.72 -11.17
N MET A 81 26.03 -5.99 -11.53
CA MET A 81 24.69 -6.58 -11.69
C MET A 81 23.93 -6.60 -10.37
N ALA A 82 24.58 -7.00 -9.25
CA ALA A 82 24.01 -7.01 -7.93
C ALA A 82 23.59 -5.60 -7.48
N ALA A 83 24.44 -4.59 -7.66
CA ALA A 83 24.16 -3.20 -7.35
C ALA A 83 22.97 -2.64 -8.16
N THR A 84 22.91 -2.97 -9.47
CA THR A 84 21.80 -2.57 -10.35
C THR A 84 20.47 -3.14 -9.87
N ASN A 85 20.42 -4.43 -9.53
CA ASN A 85 19.21 -5.08 -9.01
C ASN A 85 18.81 -4.53 -7.64
N ALA A 86 19.77 -4.32 -6.73
CA ALA A 86 19.52 -3.74 -5.42
C ALA A 86 18.97 -2.31 -5.51
N ALA A 87 19.50 -1.47 -6.39
CA ALA A 87 19.01 -0.13 -6.64
C ALA A 87 17.58 -0.14 -7.19
N ALA A 88 17.29 -1.02 -8.15
CA ALA A 88 15.94 -1.16 -8.72
C ALA A 88 14.91 -1.58 -7.67
N LEU A 89 15.25 -2.57 -6.83
CA LEU A 89 14.38 -3.04 -5.74
C LEU A 89 14.17 -1.96 -4.67
N SER A 90 15.23 -1.30 -4.22
CA SER A 90 15.17 -0.23 -3.22
C SER A 90 14.26 0.91 -3.67
N ASP A 91 14.37 1.32 -4.93
CA ASP A 91 13.53 2.39 -5.46
C ASP A 91 12.07 1.92 -5.63
N GLN A 92 11.81 0.66 -6.03
CA GLN A 92 10.45 0.11 -6.10
C GLN A 92 9.78 0.12 -4.72
N LEU A 93 10.47 -0.35 -3.68
CA LEU A 93 9.96 -0.37 -2.32
C LEU A 93 9.71 1.04 -1.78
N SER A 94 10.60 1.99 -2.07
CA SER A 94 10.44 3.39 -1.66
C SER A 94 9.22 4.03 -2.33
N TYR A 95 9.01 3.75 -3.61
CA TYR A 95 7.88 4.29 -4.36
C TYR A 95 6.54 3.69 -3.91
N THR A 96 6.51 2.39 -3.62
CA THR A 96 5.34 1.73 -3.06
C THR A 96 4.96 2.37 -1.72
N ARG A 97 5.92 2.56 -0.80
CA ARG A 97 5.67 3.24 0.49
C ARG A 97 5.12 4.66 0.33
N THR A 98 5.60 5.40 -0.67
CA THR A 98 5.08 6.74 -0.97
C THR A 98 3.62 6.69 -1.39
N PHE A 99 3.25 5.74 -2.23
CA PHE A 99 1.87 5.57 -2.67
C PHE A 99 0.94 5.15 -1.54
N GLU A 100 1.39 4.26 -0.67
CA GLU A 100 0.62 3.85 0.50
C GLU A 100 0.32 5.05 1.42
N ARG A 101 1.32 5.87 1.73
CA ARG A 101 1.13 7.10 2.53
C ARG A 101 0.21 8.12 1.85
N GLU A 102 0.30 8.26 0.53
CA GLU A 102 -0.59 9.10 -0.25
C GLU A 102 -2.03 8.55 -0.21
N ALA A 103 -2.21 7.23 -0.35
CA ALA A 103 -3.50 6.58 -0.26
C ALA A 103 -4.11 6.68 1.13
N ASP A 104 -3.32 6.51 2.19
CA ASP A 104 -3.77 6.71 3.57
C ASP A 104 -4.28 8.14 3.79
N ALA A 105 -3.50 9.15 3.39
CA ALA A 105 -3.86 10.55 3.58
C ALA A 105 -5.11 10.97 2.79
N VAL A 106 -5.24 10.50 1.55
CA VAL A 106 -6.41 10.77 0.71
C VAL A 106 -7.61 9.97 1.18
N GLY A 107 -7.40 8.70 1.55
CA GLY A 107 -8.43 7.81 2.08
C GLY A 107 -9.05 8.34 3.38
N LEU A 108 -8.24 8.87 4.31
CA LEU A 108 -8.75 9.51 5.53
C LEU A 108 -9.66 10.70 5.21
N ARG A 109 -9.31 11.54 4.23
CA ARG A 109 -10.17 12.65 3.80
C ARG A 109 -11.49 12.16 3.19
N ILE A 110 -11.43 11.12 2.34
CA ILE A 110 -12.61 10.51 1.74
C ILE A 110 -13.53 9.98 2.85
N LEU A 111 -12.97 9.22 3.80
CA LEU A 111 -13.68 8.63 4.92
C LEU A 111 -14.37 9.69 5.78
N SER A 112 -13.62 10.74 6.17
CA SER A 112 -14.15 11.87 6.96
C SER A 112 -15.23 12.64 6.19
N THR A 113 -15.05 12.91 4.90
CA THR A 113 -16.04 13.60 4.07
C THR A 113 -17.32 12.78 3.90
N ALA A 114 -17.22 11.46 3.92
CA ALA A 114 -18.37 10.55 3.90
C ALA A 114 -19.07 10.43 5.25
N GLY A 115 -18.58 11.09 6.30
CA GLY A 115 -19.19 11.09 7.64
C GLY A 115 -18.81 9.90 8.51
N TYR A 116 -17.82 9.11 8.13
CA TYR A 116 -17.30 8.02 8.95
C TYR A 116 -16.18 8.49 9.88
N ASP A 117 -16.00 7.78 10.99
CA ASP A 117 -14.89 8.02 11.92
C ASP A 117 -13.54 7.72 11.27
N PRO A 118 -12.66 8.72 11.09
CA PRO A 118 -11.34 8.51 10.49
C PRO A 118 -10.46 7.54 11.28
N GLN A 119 -10.66 7.42 12.60
CA GLN A 119 -9.91 6.49 13.46
C GLN A 119 -10.18 5.02 13.10
N ALA A 120 -11.28 4.72 12.41
CA ALA A 120 -11.58 3.37 11.96
C ALA A 120 -10.49 2.78 11.05
N MET A 121 -9.81 3.61 10.26
CA MET A 121 -8.68 3.15 9.42
C MET A 121 -7.52 2.62 10.28
N ALA A 122 -7.16 3.33 11.34
CA ALA A 122 -6.09 2.90 12.24
C ALA A 122 -6.49 1.63 13.00
N ARG A 123 -7.73 1.57 13.51
CA ARG A 123 -8.25 0.38 14.23
C ARG A 123 -8.21 -0.86 13.34
N PHE A 124 -8.70 -0.75 12.10
CA PHE A 124 -8.66 -1.87 11.16
C PHE A 124 -7.24 -2.35 10.89
N MET A 125 -6.28 -1.43 10.67
CA MET A 125 -4.87 -1.80 10.45
C MET A 125 -4.24 -2.47 11.68
N GLN A 126 -4.59 -2.02 12.88
CA GLN A 126 -4.14 -2.62 14.14
C GLN A 126 -4.72 -4.02 14.35
N SER A 127 -6.01 -4.24 14.09
CA SER A 127 -6.64 -5.56 14.19
C SER A 127 -5.96 -6.57 13.26
N LEU A 128 -5.67 -6.19 12.02
CA LEU A 128 -4.93 -7.03 11.09
C LEU A 128 -3.53 -7.40 11.58
N VAL A 129 -2.82 -6.47 12.24
CA VAL A 129 -1.49 -6.76 12.84
C VAL A 129 -1.63 -7.72 14.01
N GLN A 130 -2.67 -7.58 14.83
CA GLN A 130 -2.91 -8.48 15.97
C GLN A 130 -3.24 -9.89 15.51
N ASP A 131 -4.12 -10.04 14.53
CA ASP A 131 -4.48 -11.34 13.97
C ASP A 131 -3.28 -12.06 13.35
N THR A 132 -2.36 -11.30 12.73
CA THR A 132 -1.13 -11.85 12.15
C THR A 132 -0.17 -12.43 13.20
N ARG A 133 -0.16 -11.87 14.42
CA ARG A 133 0.70 -12.36 15.51
C ARG A 133 0.30 -13.75 16.02
N PHE A 134 -0.96 -14.14 15.83
CA PHE A 134 -1.48 -15.45 16.24
C PHE A 134 -1.44 -16.49 15.11
N GLN A 135 -1.26 -16.07 13.86
CA GLN A 135 -1.10 -16.95 12.71
C GLN A 135 0.38 -17.17 12.42
N VAL A 136 0.93 -18.27 12.93
CA VAL A 136 2.38 -18.55 12.96
C VAL A 136 3.05 -18.68 11.58
N ASN A 137 2.31 -18.75 10.46
CA ASN A 137 2.89 -19.11 9.16
C ASN A 137 2.47 -18.30 7.93
N GLU A 138 1.54 -17.35 7.97
CA GLU A 138 1.13 -16.63 6.76
C GLU A 138 0.88 -15.14 7.01
N THR A 139 1.66 -14.29 6.32
CA THR A 139 1.37 -12.85 6.23
C THR A 139 0.07 -12.68 5.43
N PRO A 140 -0.96 -11.97 5.96
CA PRO A 140 -2.19 -11.69 5.21
C PRO A 140 -1.89 -11.16 3.81
N GLU A 141 -2.66 -11.61 2.83
CA GLU A 141 -2.47 -11.22 1.44
C GLU A 141 -2.55 -9.70 1.26
N TYR A 142 -3.38 -9.05 2.07
CA TYR A 142 -3.48 -7.58 2.13
C TYR A 142 -2.13 -6.91 2.40
N PHE A 143 -1.30 -7.43 3.31
CA PHE A 143 0.02 -6.85 3.60
C PHE A 143 1.06 -7.12 2.51
N ARG A 144 0.82 -8.09 1.64
CA ARG A 144 1.67 -8.34 0.47
C ARG A 144 1.44 -7.32 -0.63
N THR A 145 0.20 -6.85 -0.77
CA THR A 145 -0.19 -5.80 -1.73
C THR A 145 -0.01 -4.40 -1.15
N HIS A 146 -0.27 -4.24 0.17
CA HIS A 146 -0.20 -2.98 0.92
C HIS A 146 0.76 -3.12 2.11
N PRO A 147 2.09 -2.98 1.91
CA PRO A 147 3.06 -3.15 2.98
C PRO A 147 2.79 -2.23 4.17
N LEU A 148 2.50 -2.83 5.30
CA LEU A 148 2.20 -2.13 6.54
C LEU A 148 3.47 -2.00 7.39
N SER A 149 3.68 -0.83 7.99
CA SER A 149 4.70 -0.57 8.99
C SER A 149 4.09 0.12 10.21
N LEU A 150 4.73 -0.01 11.37
CA LEU A 150 4.29 0.69 12.58
C LEU A 150 4.26 2.21 12.38
N ASP A 151 5.21 2.75 11.60
CA ASP A 151 5.24 4.17 11.26
C ASP A 151 4.00 4.60 10.45
N ARG A 152 3.50 3.75 9.54
CA ARG A 152 2.26 4.03 8.80
C ARG A 152 1.06 4.10 9.74
N ILE A 153 0.92 3.15 10.65
CA ILE A 153 -0.17 3.13 11.65
C ILE A 153 -0.13 4.40 12.49
N ALA A 154 1.03 4.77 13.04
CA ALA A 154 1.19 5.98 13.84
C ALA A 154 0.87 7.26 13.05
N GLU A 155 1.25 7.32 11.77
CA GLU A 155 0.94 8.44 10.89
C GLU A 155 -0.57 8.55 10.62
N ILE A 156 -1.26 7.42 10.39
CA ILE A 156 -2.72 7.35 10.20
C ILE A 156 -3.42 7.82 11.47
N GLU A 157 -3.03 7.33 12.65
CA GLU A 157 -3.59 7.74 13.95
C GLU A 157 -3.48 9.25 14.17
N SER A 158 -2.27 9.80 13.94
CA SER A 158 -2.01 11.22 14.11
C SER A 158 -2.87 12.10 13.18
N ARG A 159 -2.99 11.70 11.92
CA ARG A 159 -3.80 12.41 10.92
C ARG A 159 -5.30 12.29 11.20
N ALA A 160 -5.76 11.12 11.60
CA ALA A 160 -7.16 10.87 11.94
C ALA A 160 -7.60 11.70 13.14
N ALA A 161 -6.73 11.88 14.16
CA ALA A 161 -6.99 12.75 15.30
C ALA A 161 -7.21 14.23 14.87
N GLY A 162 -6.44 14.71 13.88
CA GLY A 162 -6.61 16.05 13.31
C GLY A 162 -7.96 16.23 12.63
N HIS A 163 -8.41 15.28 11.83
CA HIS A 163 -9.71 15.32 11.15
C HIS A 163 -10.88 15.28 12.12
N SER A 164 -10.78 14.55 13.22
CA SER A 164 -11.81 14.48 14.26
C SER A 164 -11.99 15.83 14.99
N GLN A 165 -10.91 16.59 15.19
CA GLN A 165 -10.95 17.91 15.82
C GLN A 165 -11.56 18.98 14.90
N GLU A 166 -11.29 18.94 13.60
CA GLU A 166 -11.89 19.86 12.62
C GLU A 166 -13.41 19.67 12.52
N ALA A 167 -13.89 18.42 12.59
CA ALA A 167 -15.32 18.13 12.56
C ALA A 167 -16.10 18.63 13.79
N ILE A 168 -15.45 18.75 14.96
CA ILE A 168 -16.07 19.24 16.20
C ILE A 168 -16.10 20.78 16.24
N SER A 169 -15.25 21.44 15.46
CA SER A 169 -15.11 22.91 15.46
C SER A 169 -15.97 23.64 14.42
N GLN A 170 -16.76 22.92 13.65
CA GLN A 170 -17.75 23.42 12.69
C GLN A 170 -19.17 23.24 13.19
#